data_e7cd3f1d8f83b2a2bb43b51f866acdd3
#
_entry.id   e7cd3f1d8f83b2a2bb43b51f866acdd3
#
_cell.length_a   1.000
_cell.length_b   1.000
_cell.length_c   1.000
_cell.angle_alpha   90.00
_cell.angle_beta   90.00
_cell.angle_gamma   90.00
#
_symmetry.space_group_name_H-M   'P 1'
#
loop_
_entity.id
_entity.type
_entity.pdbx_description
1 polymer ?
#
loop_
_entity_poly.entity_id
_entity_poly.type
_entity_poly.pdbx_seq_one_letter_code
_entity_poly.pdbx_strand_id
1 'polypeptide(L)'
;MCGIVGFVDKKTQSEKAVIIKDMMDAIIHRGPNSAGQYIDDDVALGFRRLSIIDLEGGSQPLYNEEKTKVLTFNGEIYNYQSIRKELVEKGYHFKTNTDSEVLIHGYQEYGVALLQKLRGMFAFVIWDTEKKELFGARDHFGIKPFYYYNTDEVFMYGSEIKSFLHHPSFKKELNKEALKPYLTFQYPAIKECFFKNVYRLPEGHYFIFKDGKLDIQQYWDLHQEEKDMTLEEAVNFIDETVQESVATHKIADVEVGSFLSSGVDSSLVASILKPAKTYSVGFGTSYNESTEAKALTDILGLRNTSRTLTGEEAFQYFPQIQYYLDEPDSNPSVVPLFFLSELAARDVKVVMSGEGADELFAGYIDYGWHSNSMTVRKLGEALKKLSQSKRHKLSKHLKKLPNFPGKLHLLKAVQPAEEYFIGQALVFTEEEATAIVKPEYRKSPSVKDIVMDKYAKVKNLSEIKKMQYLDMHQWMPGDILLKADKMSMAHSLELRVPLLDKKMMECAEVIPTKYLFNEHNTKYAFRQAAFRHIPKEWAARPKLGFPVPIKDWLRTEKFYQIVRAELSKDFVGEFFDQKAVLQLLDDNFQGKVDARRKIWTLYTFITWYDVYFIQGGNKPQVA
;
A
#
# COMPACT_ATOMS: atom_id res chain seq x y z
N MET A 1 5.62 15.31 0.80
CA MET A 1 6.42 14.06 0.85
C MET A 1 7.73 14.20 0.11
N CYS A 2 8.69 13.32 0.41
CA CYS A 2 10.06 13.45 -0.03
C CYS A 2 10.58 12.13 -0.62
N GLY A 3 11.84 12.10 -1.00
CA GLY A 3 12.56 10.89 -1.34
C GLY A 3 13.86 10.83 -0.53
N ILE A 4 14.15 9.68 0.05
CA ILE A 4 15.40 9.40 0.76
C ILE A 4 16.16 8.29 0.06
N VAL A 5 17.48 8.39 0.04
CA VAL A 5 18.41 7.36 -0.43
C VAL A 5 19.67 7.41 0.42
N GLY A 6 20.40 6.32 0.51
CA GLY A 6 21.70 6.31 1.14
C GLY A 6 22.39 4.96 1.04
N PHE A 7 23.69 4.97 1.34
CA PHE A 7 24.48 3.75 1.33
C PHE A 7 25.70 3.81 2.28
N VAL A 8 26.12 2.63 2.67
CA VAL A 8 27.40 2.36 3.35
C VAL A 8 28.20 1.46 2.42
N ASP A 9 29.27 1.98 1.83
CA ASP A 9 30.17 1.23 0.96
C ASP A 9 31.60 1.72 1.15
N LYS A 10 32.50 0.79 1.48
CA LYS A 10 33.91 1.07 1.68
C LYS A 10 34.72 1.16 0.38
N LYS A 11 34.19 0.67 -0.74
CA LYS A 11 34.92 0.58 -2.03
C LYS A 11 34.81 1.87 -2.87
N THR A 12 33.76 2.66 -2.69
CA THR A 12 33.44 3.80 -3.58
C THR A 12 33.77 5.16 -2.96
N GLN A 13 34.73 5.26 -2.06
CA GLN A 13 35.01 6.48 -1.28
C GLN A 13 35.22 7.74 -2.13
N SER A 14 35.93 7.65 -3.26
CA SER A 14 36.19 8.81 -4.13
C SER A 14 35.00 9.21 -5.01
N GLU A 15 33.96 8.39 -5.13
CA GLU A 15 32.82 8.58 -6.04
C GLU A 15 31.49 8.79 -5.33
N LYS A 16 31.46 8.75 -3.99
CA LYS A 16 30.21 8.85 -3.20
C LYS A 16 29.32 10.02 -3.61
N ALA A 17 29.91 11.19 -3.91
CA ALA A 17 29.15 12.37 -4.28
C ALA A 17 28.42 12.23 -5.63
N VAL A 18 29.03 11.55 -6.58
CA VAL A 18 28.41 11.29 -7.89
C VAL A 18 27.33 10.23 -7.75
N ILE A 19 27.65 9.13 -7.07
CA ILE A 19 26.72 7.99 -6.89
C ILE A 19 25.46 8.46 -6.15
N ILE A 20 25.60 9.16 -5.01
CA ILE A 20 24.42 9.59 -4.24
C ILE A 20 23.59 10.60 -5.03
N LYS A 21 24.23 11.47 -5.83
CA LYS A 21 23.52 12.37 -6.72
C LYS A 21 22.70 11.62 -7.77
N ASP A 22 23.26 10.62 -8.42
CA ASP A 22 22.56 9.84 -9.43
C ASP A 22 21.42 9.01 -8.82
N MET A 23 21.60 8.46 -7.62
CA MET A 23 20.54 7.82 -6.84
C MET A 23 19.40 8.80 -6.50
N MET A 24 19.72 10.05 -6.11
CA MET A 24 18.72 11.10 -5.88
C MET A 24 17.99 11.52 -7.15
N ASP A 25 18.69 11.61 -8.29
CA ASP A 25 18.12 12.02 -9.57
C ASP A 25 17.11 11.00 -10.09
N ALA A 26 17.32 9.70 -9.84
CA ALA A 26 16.37 8.64 -10.16
C ALA A 26 15.01 8.79 -9.47
N ILE A 27 14.97 9.48 -8.33
CA ILE A 27 13.75 9.71 -7.55
C ILE A 27 13.32 11.19 -7.49
N ILE A 28 13.75 12.01 -8.45
CA ILE A 28 13.44 13.44 -8.50
C ILE A 28 11.95 13.75 -8.47
N HIS A 29 11.13 12.89 -9.07
CA HIS A 29 9.67 13.00 -9.09
C HIS A 29 9.05 12.98 -7.69
N ARG A 30 9.70 12.38 -6.68
CA ARG A 30 9.21 12.40 -5.30
C ARG A 30 9.39 13.76 -4.64
N GLY A 31 10.45 14.48 -4.99
CA GLY A 31 10.78 15.75 -4.37
C GLY A 31 11.50 16.71 -5.33
N PRO A 32 10.76 17.40 -6.19
CA PRO A 32 11.37 18.26 -7.22
C PRO A 32 11.83 19.63 -6.70
N ASN A 33 11.42 20.05 -5.48
CA ASN A 33 11.63 21.42 -5.02
C ASN A 33 13.08 21.70 -4.61
N SER A 34 13.75 20.76 -3.94
CA SER A 34 15.16 20.88 -3.58
C SER A 34 15.81 19.52 -3.34
N ALA A 35 17.12 19.51 -3.22
CA ALA A 35 17.92 18.34 -2.90
C ALA A 35 18.97 18.69 -1.84
N GLY A 36 19.39 17.68 -1.08
CA GLY A 36 20.50 17.80 -0.14
C GLY A 36 21.21 16.47 0.05
N GLN A 37 22.46 16.53 0.43
CA GLN A 37 23.28 15.34 0.68
C GLN A 37 24.22 15.54 1.86
N TYR A 38 24.55 14.43 2.50
CA TYR A 38 25.62 14.34 3.49
C TYR A 38 26.56 13.20 3.09
N ILE A 39 27.87 13.44 3.22
CA ILE A 39 28.90 12.46 2.87
C ILE A 39 30.00 12.55 3.90
N ASP A 40 30.39 11.41 4.44
CA ASP A 40 31.63 11.24 5.22
C ASP A 40 32.37 9.96 4.77
N ASP A 41 33.37 9.54 5.55
CA ASP A 41 34.16 8.35 5.22
C ASP A 41 33.34 7.05 5.27
N ASP A 42 32.25 6.99 6.03
CA ASP A 42 31.47 5.79 6.26
C ASP A 42 30.22 5.73 5.38
N VAL A 43 29.49 6.87 5.22
CA VAL A 43 28.16 6.87 4.59
C VAL A 43 28.02 7.94 3.50
N ALA A 44 27.01 7.78 2.66
CA ALA A 44 26.42 8.83 1.83
C ALA A 44 24.90 8.81 2.03
N LEU A 45 24.32 9.97 2.34
CA LEU A 45 22.88 10.17 2.53
C LEU A 45 22.40 11.21 1.53
N GLY A 46 21.27 10.95 0.89
CA GLY A 46 20.65 11.82 -0.11
C GLY A 46 19.17 12.06 0.17
N PHE A 47 18.72 13.24 -0.20
CA PHE A 47 17.37 13.71 0.05
C PHE A 47 16.81 14.51 -1.12
N ARG A 48 15.54 14.25 -1.48
CA ARG A 48 14.74 15.02 -2.42
C ARG A 48 13.50 15.56 -1.72
N ARG A 49 13.27 16.88 -1.81
CA ARG A 49 12.22 17.57 -1.07
C ARG A 49 11.00 17.89 -1.92
N LEU A 50 9.82 17.55 -1.41
CA LEU A 50 8.55 18.18 -1.76
C LEU A 50 8.14 19.06 -0.55
N SER A 51 8.15 20.38 -0.73
CA SER A 51 7.90 21.34 0.37
C SER A 51 6.41 21.43 0.68
N ILE A 52 6.03 21.08 1.90
CA ILE A 52 4.63 21.06 2.40
C ILE A 52 4.53 21.83 3.73
N ILE A 53 5.42 21.57 4.69
CA ILE A 53 5.55 22.31 5.97
C ILE A 53 6.87 23.06 5.96
N ASP A 54 6.87 24.30 6.45
CA ASP A 54 8.02 25.22 6.48
C ASP A 54 8.66 25.34 5.09
N LEU A 55 7.96 26.00 4.16
CA LEU A 55 8.31 26.02 2.74
C LEU A 55 9.74 26.53 2.48
N GLU A 56 10.28 27.40 3.32
CA GLU A 56 11.60 28.02 3.17
C GLU A 56 12.68 27.34 4.02
N GLY A 57 12.36 26.90 5.24
CA GLY A 57 13.35 26.48 6.25
C GLY A 57 13.64 24.97 6.31
N GLY A 58 12.81 24.10 5.78
CA GLY A 58 12.84 22.64 5.99
C GLY A 58 13.81 21.85 5.11
N SER A 59 14.97 22.38 4.77
CA SER A 59 15.98 21.64 3.99
C SER A 59 16.58 20.50 4.79
N GLN A 60 16.81 19.36 4.12
CA GLN A 60 17.48 18.19 4.70
C GLN A 60 18.72 17.84 3.88
N PRO A 61 19.71 17.11 4.44
CA PRO A 61 19.73 16.49 5.78
C PRO A 61 19.71 17.50 6.94
N LEU A 62 18.99 17.15 8.03
CA LEU A 62 18.98 17.92 9.27
C LEU A 62 20.02 17.41 10.25
N TYR A 63 20.50 18.33 11.10
CA TYR A 63 21.54 18.06 12.08
C TYR A 63 21.07 18.45 13.48
N ASN A 64 21.50 17.68 14.51
CA ASN A 64 21.43 18.17 15.88
C ASN A 64 22.41 19.35 16.09
N GLU A 65 22.40 19.96 17.28
CA GLU A 65 23.23 21.15 17.58
C GLU A 65 24.70 20.85 17.41
N GLU A 66 25.16 19.70 17.89
CA GLU A 66 26.58 19.27 17.88
C GLU A 66 27.01 18.70 16.51
N LYS A 67 26.09 18.57 15.58
CA LYS A 67 26.30 17.94 14.27
C LYS A 67 26.79 16.48 14.34
N THR A 68 26.44 15.78 15.42
CA THR A 68 26.78 14.36 15.63
C THR A 68 25.69 13.43 15.15
N LYS A 69 24.51 13.94 14.80
CA LYS A 69 23.40 13.18 14.23
C LYS A 69 22.96 13.85 12.94
N VAL A 70 22.70 13.04 11.91
CA VAL A 70 22.29 13.50 10.57
C VAL A 70 21.02 12.75 10.15
N LEU A 71 19.94 13.48 9.89
CA LEU A 71 18.62 12.93 9.57
C LEU A 71 18.27 13.13 8.09
N THR A 72 17.77 12.06 7.45
CA THR A 72 16.95 12.12 6.23
C THR A 72 15.58 11.50 6.49
N PHE A 73 14.51 12.20 6.09
CA PHE A 73 13.13 11.85 6.45
C PHE A 73 12.17 12.06 5.27
N ASN A 74 11.35 11.06 5.02
CA ASN A 74 10.22 11.09 4.10
C ASN A 74 8.93 10.78 4.86
N GLY A 75 8.09 11.78 5.09
CA GLY A 75 6.83 11.57 5.80
C GLY A 75 6.25 12.85 6.39
N GLU A 76 5.33 12.66 7.34
CA GLU A 76 4.69 13.69 8.17
C GLU A 76 4.52 13.16 9.60
N ILE A 77 4.96 13.91 10.58
CA ILE A 77 4.75 13.60 12.01
C ILE A 77 3.60 14.49 12.52
N TYR A 78 2.40 13.98 12.50
CA TYR A 78 1.20 14.76 12.77
C TYR A 78 1.14 15.36 14.18
N ASN A 79 1.74 14.72 15.17
CA ASN A 79 1.80 15.20 16.55
C ASN A 79 3.11 15.93 16.89
N TYR A 80 3.85 16.43 15.89
CA TYR A 80 5.15 17.06 16.10
C TYR A 80 5.10 18.25 17.05
N GLN A 81 4.04 19.05 17.05
CA GLN A 81 3.92 20.22 17.90
C GLN A 81 3.93 19.87 19.39
N SER A 82 3.27 18.76 19.79
CA SER A 82 3.27 18.29 21.17
C SER A 82 4.64 17.74 21.59
N ILE A 83 5.31 16.98 20.69
CA ILE A 83 6.66 16.45 20.92
C ILE A 83 7.66 17.61 21.01
N ARG A 84 7.56 18.59 20.10
CA ARG A 84 8.39 19.81 20.12
C ARG A 84 8.28 20.54 21.45
N LYS A 85 7.05 20.75 21.96
CA LYS A 85 6.83 21.40 23.25
C LYS A 85 7.53 20.66 24.38
N GLU A 86 7.36 19.34 24.47
CA GLU A 86 8.03 18.49 25.46
C GLU A 86 9.57 18.59 25.38
N LEU A 87 10.14 18.59 24.16
CA LEU A 87 11.57 18.69 23.96
C LEU A 87 12.12 20.10 24.30
N VAL A 88 11.39 21.17 24.00
CA VAL A 88 11.77 22.53 24.38
C VAL A 88 11.79 22.67 25.91
N GLU A 89 10.82 22.09 26.63
CA GLU A 89 10.80 22.07 28.10
C GLU A 89 12.01 21.32 28.70
N LYS A 90 12.61 20.40 27.94
CA LYS A 90 13.83 19.66 28.27
C LYS A 90 15.13 20.38 27.86
N GLY A 91 15.03 21.55 27.21
CA GLY A 91 16.17 22.38 26.86
C GLY A 91 16.66 22.25 25.41
N TYR A 92 15.95 21.51 24.54
CA TYR A 92 16.29 21.43 23.12
C TYR A 92 15.91 22.69 22.36
N HIS A 93 16.77 23.16 21.47
CA HIS A 93 16.54 24.34 20.64
C HIS A 93 16.25 23.94 19.20
N PHE A 94 15.11 24.40 18.69
CA PHE A 94 14.67 24.15 17.33
C PHE A 94 15.04 25.31 16.41
N LYS A 95 15.58 24.99 15.23
CA LYS A 95 15.99 25.97 14.21
C LYS A 95 14.96 26.14 13.09
N THR A 96 14.08 25.15 12.90
CA THR A 96 13.07 25.13 11.86
C THR A 96 11.66 25.02 12.45
N ASN A 97 10.64 25.22 11.64
CA ASN A 97 9.25 24.95 12.02
C ASN A 97 8.75 23.63 11.44
N THR A 98 9.64 22.80 10.90
CA THR A 98 9.28 21.51 10.33
C THR A 98 8.92 20.50 11.41
N ASP A 99 8.14 19.51 11.01
CA ASP A 99 7.85 18.31 11.78
C ASP A 99 9.06 17.37 11.88
N SER A 100 9.99 17.44 10.92
CA SER A 100 11.16 16.54 10.87
C SER A 100 12.17 16.77 11.98
N GLU A 101 12.30 17.99 12.50
CA GLU A 101 13.30 18.30 13.51
C GLU A 101 13.03 17.61 14.87
N VAL A 102 11.74 17.26 15.15
CA VAL A 102 11.40 16.47 16.36
C VAL A 102 11.98 15.06 16.33
N LEU A 103 12.29 14.52 15.15
CA LEU A 103 12.86 13.18 15.02
C LEU A 103 14.31 13.15 15.52
N ILE A 104 15.11 14.16 15.17
CA ILE A 104 16.52 14.18 15.54
C ILE A 104 16.71 14.49 17.03
N HIS A 105 16.00 15.48 17.56
CA HIS A 105 16.04 15.79 18.99
C HIS A 105 15.36 14.71 19.83
N GLY A 106 14.25 14.15 19.34
CA GLY A 106 13.58 13.04 20.00
C GLY A 106 14.42 11.76 20.05
N TYR A 107 15.18 11.46 18.99
CA TYR A 107 16.12 10.34 19.02
C TYR A 107 17.27 10.58 20.01
N GLN A 108 17.76 11.80 20.10
CA GLN A 108 18.79 12.20 21.06
C GLN A 108 18.32 12.02 22.51
N GLU A 109 17.05 12.37 22.79
CA GLU A 109 16.47 12.30 24.13
C GLU A 109 16.00 10.89 24.50
N TYR A 110 15.25 10.21 23.58
CA TYR A 110 14.54 8.97 23.91
C TYR A 110 15.13 7.72 23.24
N GLY A 111 16.10 7.89 22.31
CA GLY A 111 16.57 6.77 21.49
C GLY A 111 15.43 6.11 20.73
N VAL A 112 15.43 4.78 20.72
CA VAL A 112 14.37 3.96 20.07
C VAL A 112 12.97 4.21 20.64
N ALA A 113 12.84 4.59 21.93
CA ALA A 113 11.55 4.85 22.56
C ALA A 113 10.80 6.05 21.94
N LEU A 114 11.48 6.90 21.16
CA LEU A 114 10.82 7.92 20.34
C LEU A 114 9.69 7.34 19.48
N LEU A 115 9.90 6.16 18.88
CA LEU A 115 8.94 5.54 17.97
C LEU A 115 7.56 5.30 18.58
N GLN A 116 7.48 5.07 19.89
CA GLN A 116 6.22 4.92 20.61
C GLN A 116 5.43 6.24 20.72
N LYS A 117 6.14 7.38 20.70
CA LYS A 117 5.55 8.71 20.81
C LYS A 117 5.03 9.24 19.47
N LEU A 118 5.52 8.69 18.35
CA LEU A 118 5.19 9.18 17.01
C LEU A 118 3.75 8.82 16.60
N ARG A 119 3.08 9.79 16.02
CA ARG A 119 1.84 9.64 15.25
C ARG A 119 2.05 10.27 13.89
N GLY A 120 2.09 9.47 12.85
CA GLY A 120 2.43 9.95 11.50
C GLY A 120 2.61 8.83 10.51
N MET A 121 2.95 9.23 9.30
CA MET A 121 3.38 8.36 8.21
C MET A 121 4.84 8.69 7.92
N PHE A 122 5.74 7.73 8.01
CA PHE A 122 7.16 8.02 7.95
C PHE A 122 8.06 6.89 7.50
N ALA A 123 9.14 7.28 6.86
CA ALA A 123 10.35 6.50 6.67
C ALA A 123 11.53 7.43 6.88
N PHE A 124 12.42 7.14 7.81
CA PHE A 124 13.56 7.99 8.09
C PHE A 124 14.82 7.19 8.42
N VAL A 125 15.97 7.85 8.28
CA VAL A 125 17.27 7.34 8.71
C VAL A 125 18.02 8.43 9.43
N ILE A 126 18.62 8.08 10.57
CA ILE A 126 19.55 8.92 11.34
C ILE A 126 20.93 8.25 11.31
N TRP A 127 21.92 8.96 10.83
CA TRP A 127 23.33 8.61 10.97
C TRP A 127 23.88 9.18 12.27
N ASP A 128 24.35 8.32 13.15
CA ASP A 128 25.03 8.68 14.38
C ASP A 128 26.54 8.62 14.14
N THR A 129 27.20 9.78 14.01
CA THR A 129 28.63 9.85 13.69
C THR A 129 29.52 9.38 14.84
N GLU A 130 29.05 9.46 16.10
CA GLU A 130 29.78 9.03 17.28
C GLU A 130 29.74 7.51 17.46
N LYS A 131 28.54 6.92 17.29
CA LYS A 131 28.36 5.48 17.40
C LYS A 131 28.71 4.73 16.13
N LYS A 132 28.88 5.44 15.01
CA LYS A 132 29.07 4.87 13.66
C LYS A 132 27.95 3.88 13.30
N GLU A 133 26.69 4.29 13.50
CA GLU A 133 25.52 3.46 13.24
C GLU A 133 24.44 4.25 12.47
N LEU A 134 23.75 3.54 11.57
CA LEU A 134 22.50 4.00 10.98
C LEU A 134 21.33 3.45 11.79
N PHE A 135 20.47 4.34 12.26
CA PHE A 135 19.17 4.01 12.83
C PHE A 135 18.10 4.41 11.83
N GLY A 136 17.26 3.48 11.39
CA GLY A 136 16.19 3.78 10.47
C GLY A 136 14.87 3.15 10.92
N ALA A 137 13.73 3.79 10.60
CA ALA A 137 12.42 3.29 10.97
C ALA A 137 11.38 3.54 9.88
N ARG A 138 10.36 2.68 9.84
CA ARG A 138 9.19 2.77 8.98
C ARG A 138 7.93 2.84 9.84
N ASP A 139 6.93 3.62 9.40
CA ASP A 139 5.69 3.86 10.14
C ASP A 139 4.88 2.58 10.46
N HIS A 140 3.91 2.73 11.34
CA HIS A 140 3.08 1.68 11.91
C HIS A 140 2.40 0.78 10.86
N PHE A 141 1.99 1.35 9.72
CA PHE A 141 1.20 0.67 8.69
C PHE A 141 1.98 0.45 7.39
N GLY A 142 3.22 0.97 7.30
CA GLY A 142 4.01 0.95 6.07
C GLY A 142 3.47 1.87 4.98
N ILE A 143 2.89 3.02 5.36
CA ILE A 143 2.37 4.03 4.43
C ILE A 143 3.51 4.57 3.56
N LYS A 144 4.68 4.86 4.18
CA LYS A 144 5.84 5.30 3.42
C LYS A 144 6.72 4.13 3.02
N PRO A 145 7.16 4.07 1.75
CA PRO A 145 8.04 3.00 1.29
C PRO A 145 9.43 3.12 1.90
N PHE A 146 10.00 1.99 2.25
CA PHE A 146 11.39 1.86 2.65
C PHE A 146 11.96 0.54 2.12
N TYR A 147 12.88 0.63 1.18
CA TYR A 147 13.59 -0.51 0.62
C TYR A 147 15.04 -0.50 1.08
N TYR A 148 15.64 -1.68 1.19
CA TYR A 148 17.06 -1.82 1.42
C TYR A 148 17.63 -2.98 0.59
N TYR A 149 18.88 -2.81 0.17
CA TYR A 149 19.72 -3.83 -0.45
C TYR A 149 20.85 -4.14 0.52
N ASN A 150 21.03 -5.42 0.86
CA ASN A 150 22.01 -5.82 1.84
C ASN A 150 22.84 -7.01 1.34
N THR A 151 24.15 -6.80 1.26
CA THR A 151 25.15 -7.81 0.93
C THR A 151 26.39 -7.62 1.80
N ASP A 152 27.35 -8.54 1.74
CA ASP A 152 28.62 -8.40 2.47
C ASP A 152 29.45 -7.17 2.02
N GLU A 153 29.17 -6.64 0.83
CA GLU A 153 29.94 -5.55 0.23
C GLU A 153 29.34 -4.16 0.48
N VAL A 154 28.01 -4.07 0.52
CA VAL A 154 27.30 -2.81 0.56
C VAL A 154 25.94 -2.94 1.23
N PHE A 155 25.58 -1.93 2.01
CA PHE A 155 24.21 -1.68 2.47
C PHE A 155 23.70 -0.42 1.80
N MET A 156 22.53 -0.49 1.16
CA MET A 156 21.84 0.65 0.56
C MET A 156 20.40 0.71 1.07
N TYR A 157 19.85 1.92 1.14
CA TYR A 157 18.42 2.11 1.39
C TYR A 157 17.84 3.19 0.50
N GLY A 158 16.52 3.15 0.31
CA GLY A 158 15.84 4.17 -0.48
C GLY A 158 14.33 4.06 -0.46
N SER A 159 13.68 5.16 -0.82
CA SER A 159 12.23 5.21 -1.02
C SER A 159 11.78 4.39 -2.25
N GLU A 160 12.67 4.18 -3.22
CA GLU A 160 12.38 3.47 -4.47
C GLU A 160 13.58 2.65 -4.94
N ILE A 161 13.30 1.42 -5.43
CA ILE A 161 14.33 0.46 -5.84
C ILE A 161 15.14 0.99 -7.03
N LYS A 162 14.51 1.73 -7.95
CA LYS A 162 15.19 2.28 -9.13
C LYS A 162 16.41 3.14 -8.78
N SER A 163 16.47 3.73 -7.59
CA SER A 163 17.63 4.46 -7.13
C SER A 163 18.88 3.58 -6.99
N PHE A 164 18.71 2.30 -6.63
CA PHE A 164 19.82 1.36 -6.47
C PHE A 164 20.50 1.01 -7.79
N LEU A 165 19.78 1.11 -8.93
CA LEU A 165 20.33 0.84 -10.27
C LEU A 165 21.53 1.76 -10.62
N HIS A 166 21.66 2.88 -9.93
CA HIS A 166 22.74 3.86 -10.12
C HIS A 166 23.96 3.64 -9.22
N HIS A 167 23.91 2.63 -8.33
CA HIS A 167 25.06 2.28 -7.51
C HIS A 167 25.89 1.15 -8.16
N PRO A 168 27.21 1.30 -8.34
CA PRO A 168 28.03 0.33 -9.09
C PRO A 168 28.07 -1.06 -8.42
N SER A 169 27.88 -1.16 -7.11
CA SER A 169 27.83 -2.45 -6.39
C SER A 169 26.45 -3.11 -6.44
N PHE A 170 25.43 -2.48 -7.04
CA PHE A 170 24.12 -3.09 -7.16
C PHE A 170 24.11 -4.13 -8.30
N LYS A 171 23.71 -5.36 -7.97
CA LYS A 171 23.56 -6.43 -8.96
C LYS A 171 22.10 -6.55 -9.32
N LYS A 172 21.74 -6.12 -10.54
CA LYS A 172 20.38 -6.25 -11.09
C LYS A 172 20.11 -7.69 -11.47
N GLU A 173 19.63 -8.48 -10.53
CA GLU A 173 19.29 -9.91 -10.69
C GLU A 173 17.85 -10.15 -10.27
N LEU A 174 17.11 -10.93 -11.08
CA LEU A 174 15.72 -11.29 -10.79
C LEU A 174 15.66 -12.31 -9.65
N ASN A 175 14.85 -12.04 -8.63
CA ASN A 175 14.46 -13.01 -7.63
C ASN A 175 13.41 -13.97 -8.21
N LYS A 176 13.85 -15.17 -8.60
CA LYS A 176 12.98 -16.18 -9.23
C LYS A 176 11.88 -16.69 -8.30
N GLU A 177 12.10 -16.65 -6.98
CA GLU A 177 11.14 -17.13 -5.99
C GLU A 177 9.90 -16.20 -5.86
N ALA A 178 10.00 -14.94 -6.30
CA ALA A 178 8.91 -13.98 -6.23
C ALA A 178 7.79 -14.22 -7.25
N LEU A 179 8.10 -14.85 -8.42
CA LEU A 179 7.18 -14.93 -9.55
C LEU A 179 5.93 -15.78 -9.26
N LYS A 180 6.09 -16.98 -8.73
CA LYS A 180 4.93 -17.87 -8.49
C LYS A 180 3.96 -17.29 -7.45
N PRO A 181 4.41 -16.79 -6.26
CA PRO A 181 3.53 -16.09 -5.33
C PRO A 181 2.85 -14.86 -5.94
N TYR A 182 3.57 -14.05 -6.73
CA TYR A 182 2.99 -12.90 -7.41
C TYR A 182 1.78 -13.27 -8.29
N LEU A 183 1.84 -14.38 -9.02
CA LEU A 183 0.70 -14.83 -9.83
C LEU A 183 -0.55 -15.09 -8.98
N THR A 184 -0.38 -15.49 -7.74
CA THR A 184 -1.50 -15.70 -6.81
C THR A 184 -1.95 -14.40 -6.16
N PHE A 185 -1.02 -13.60 -5.63
CA PHE A 185 -1.31 -12.43 -4.82
C PHE A 185 -1.46 -11.12 -5.62
N GLN A 186 -1.09 -11.10 -6.91
CA GLN A 186 -1.05 -9.93 -7.82
C GLN A 186 -0.02 -8.82 -7.46
N TYR A 187 0.67 -8.96 -6.34
CA TYR A 187 1.71 -8.05 -5.86
C TYR A 187 2.88 -8.84 -5.25
N PRO A 188 4.05 -8.23 -5.01
CA PRO A 188 5.17 -8.91 -4.35
C PRO A 188 4.82 -9.31 -2.91
N ALA A 189 4.57 -10.60 -2.68
CA ALA A 189 4.01 -11.13 -1.43
C ALA A 189 5.04 -11.72 -0.46
N ILE A 190 6.30 -11.86 -0.90
CA ILE A 190 7.40 -12.39 -0.08
C ILE A 190 8.30 -11.25 0.45
N LYS A 191 9.15 -11.58 1.43
CA LYS A 191 10.02 -10.58 2.09
C LYS A 191 11.05 -9.98 1.15
N GLU A 192 11.68 -10.81 0.31
CA GLU A 192 12.62 -10.38 -0.71
C GLU A 192 11.84 -9.93 -1.95
N CYS A 193 12.16 -8.74 -2.44
CA CYS A 193 11.50 -8.15 -3.60
C CYS A 193 11.81 -8.92 -4.90
N PHE A 194 11.31 -8.42 -6.03
CA PHE A 194 11.64 -9.00 -7.35
C PHE A 194 13.10 -8.80 -7.76
N PHE A 195 13.82 -7.90 -7.12
CA PHE A 195 15.27 -7.78 -7.24
C PHE A 195 15.94 -8.54 -6.09
N LYS A 196 16.90 -9.41 -6.43
CA LYS A 196 17.59 -10.24 -5.45
C LYS A 196 18.38 -9.40 -4.45
N ASN A 197 18.38 -9.80 -3.18
CA ASN A 197 18.95 -9.08 -2.04
C ASN A 197 18.32 -7.70 -1.76
N VAL A 198 17.20 -7.38 -2.40
CA VAL A 198 16.38 -6.20 -2.08
C VAL A 198 15.20 -6.62 -1.21
N TYR A 199 15.00 -5.90 -0.12
CA TYR A 199 13.95 -6.17 0.86
C TYR A 199 13.17 -4.90 1.16
N ARG A 200 11.93 -5.06 1.61
CA ARG A 200 11.16 -3.99 2.23
C ARG A 200 11.32 -4.05 3.75
N LEU A 201 11.62 -2.92 4.39
CA LEU A 201 11.52 -2.84 5.85
C LEU A 201 10.04 -3.03 6.22
N PRO A 202 9.70 -4.01 7.08
CA PRO A 202 8.31 -4.24 7.45
C PRO A 202 7.70 -3.01 8.16
N GLU A 203 6.39 -2.89 8.12
CA GLU A 203 5.62 -1.90 8.87
C GLU A 203 5.83 -2.07 10.37
N GLY A 204 5.86 -0.97 11.12
CA GLY A 204 6.08 -1.00 12.57
C GLY A 204 7.46 -1.52 13.00
N HIS A 205 8.45 -1.47 12.09
CA HIS A 205 9.82 -1.92 12.39
C HIS A 205 10.83 -0.79 12.26
N TYR A 206 11.94 -0.97 12.98
CA TYR A 206 13.15 -0.18 12.85
C TYR A 206 14.34 -1.10 12.62
N PHE A 207 15.45 -0.51 12.18
CA PHE A 207 16.72 -1.22 12.07
C PHE A 207 17.86 -0.40 12.68
N ILE A 208 18.90 -1.13 13.08
CA ILE A 208 20.24 -0.59 13.37
C ILE A 208 21.21 -1.29 12.44
N PHE A 209 21.97 -0.50 11.67
CA PHE A 209 23.06 -1.03 10.86
C PHE A 209 24.39 -0.48 11.41
N LYS A 210 25.25 -1.40 11.85
CA LYS A 210 26.53 -1.11 12.47
C LYS A 210 27.53 -2.21 12.17
N ASP A 211 28.77 -1.84 11.87
CA ASP A 211 29.88 -2.79 11.62
C ASP A 211 29.53 -3.87 10.59
N GLY A 212 28.77 -3.51 9.53
CA GLY A 212 28.32 -4.43 8.49
C GLY A 212 27.18 -5.36 8.90
N LYS A 213 26.60 -5.19 10.09
CA LYS A 213 25.49 -6.02 10.59
C LYS A 213 24.20 -5.23 10.61
N LEU A 214 23.15 -5.85 10.06
CA LEU A 214 21.79 -5.31 10.07
C LEU A 214 20.97 -6.05 11.13
N ASP A 215 20.45 -5.30 12.12
CA ASP A 215 19.50 -5.77 13.12
C ASP A 215 18.15 -5.08 12.90
N ILE A 216 17.08 -5.87 12.71
CA ILE A 216 15.72 -5.37 12.46
C ILE A 216 14.82 -5.81 13.61
N GLN A 217 14.12 -4.86 14.22
CA GLN A 217 13.25 -5.11 15.37
C GLN A 217 11.86 -4.48 15.17
N GLN A 218 10.82 -5.16 15.69
CA GLN A 218 9.45 -4.67 15.69
C GLN A 218 9.25 -3.74 16.89
N TYR A 219 8.78 -2.50 16.65
CA TYR A 219 8.44 -1.57 17.72
C TYR A 219 6.93 -1.44 17.94
N TRP A 220 6.12 -1.87 16.97
CA TRP A 220 4.66 -1.79 17.04
C TRP A 220 4.00 -2.97 16.33
N ASP A 221 2.86 -3.40 16.85
CA ASP A 221 1.97 -4.39 16.23
C ASP A 221 0.52 -4.09 16.60
N LEU A 222 -0.44 -4.72 15.92
CA LEU A 222 -1.86 -4.60 16.18
C LEU A 222 -2.27 -5.36 17.46
N HIS A 223 -3.07 -4.70 18.30
CA HIS A 223 -3.65 -5.29 19.51
C HIS A 223 -5.17 -5.37 19.36
N GLN A 224 -5.68 -6.54 19.03
CA GLN A 224 -7.10 -6.76 18.72
C GLN A 224 -7.85 -7.19 20.01
N GLU A 225 -8.29 -6.23 20.83
CA GLU A 225 -9.03 -6.51 22.06
C GLU A 225 -10.39 -5.81 22.04
N GLU A 226 -11.46 -6.58 21.78
CA GLU A 226 -12.83 -6.04 21.76
C GLU A 226 -13.26 -5.59 23.16
N LYS A 227 -13.86 -4.40 23.26
CA LYS A 227 -14.48 -3.91 24.50
C LYS A 227 -15.99 -4.06 24.45
N ASP A 228 -16.61 -4.38 25.58
CA ASP A 228 -18.07 -4.36 25.65
C ASP A 228 -18.58 -2.92 25.60
N MET A 229 -19.43 -2.64 24.61
CA MET A 229 -20.03 -1.34 24.36
C MET A 229 -21.34 -1.48 23.59
N THR A 230 -22.17 -0.47 23.65
CA THR A 230 -23.39 -0.36 22.84
C THR A 230 -23.04 0.07 21.41
N LEU A 231 -23.99 -0.10 20.49
CA LEU A 231 -23.83 0.39 19.11
C LEU A 231 -23.66 1.92 19.09
N GLU A 232 -24.41 2.64 19.93
CA GLU A 232 -24.35 4.10 19.98
C GLU A 232 -22.99 4.59 20.46
N GLU A 233 -22.40 3.98 21.49
CA GLU A 233 -21.05 4.26 21.95
C GLU A 233 -20.01 3.98 20.86
N ALA A 234 -20.13 2.84 20.15
CA ALA A 234 -19.25 2.52 19.04
C ALA A 234 -19.33 3.55 17.90
N VAL A 235 -20.55 3.97 17.53
CA VAL A 235 -20.79 4.98 16.50
C VAL A 235 -20.23 6.35 16.90
N ASN A 236 -20.44 6.76 18.15
CA ASN A 236 -19.89 8.03 18.68
C ASN A 236 -18.36 8.00 18.67
N PHE A 237 -17.76 6.91 19.16
CA PHE A 237 -16.30 6.77 19.18
C PHE A 237 -15.68 6.82 17.79
N ILE A 238 -16.28 6.11 16.80
CA ILE A 238 -15.84 6.17 15.40
C ILE A 238 -15.96 7.59 14.87
N ASP A 239 -17.08 8.25 15.08
CA ASP A 239 -17.35 9.60 14.56
C ASP A 239 -16.34 10.63 15.11
N GLU A 240 -16.14 10.66 16.41
CA GLU A 240 -15.18 11.55 17.08
C GLU A 240 -13.75 11.29 16.60
N THR A 241 -13.36 10.02 16.46
CA THR A 241 -12.02 9.63 16.04
C THR A 241 -11.76 10.00 14.58
N VAL A 242 -12.74 9.79 13.67
CA VAL A 242 -12.61 10.19 12.26
C VAL A 242 -12.46 11.70 12.12
N GLN A 243 -13.28 12.49 12.84
CA GLN A 243 -13.18 13.94 12.79
C GLN A 243 -11.82 14.43 13.30
N GLU A 244 -11.34 13.90 14.42
CA GLU A 244 -10.03 14.24 14.98
C GLU A 244 -8.89 13.82 14.04
N SER A 245 -8.99 12.64 13.44
CA SER A 245 -7.98 12.17 12.50
C SER A 245 -7.92 13.03 11.24
N VAL A 246 -9.05 13.36 10.62
CA VAL A 246 -9.09 14.24 9.43
C VAL A 246 -8.52 15.62 9.78
N ALA A 247 -8.87 16.19 10.94
CA ALA A 247 -8.34 17.47 11.38
C ALA A 247 -6.82 17.43 11.58
N THR A 248 -6.30 16.34 12.17
CA THR A 248 -4.87 16.13 12.39
C THR A 248 -4.10 16.00 11.07
N HIS A 249 -4.65 15.28 10.10
CA HIS A 249 -4.03 15.12 8.78
C HIS A 249 -4.09 16.38 7.89
N LYS A 250 -4.81 17.42 8.31
CA LYS A 250 -4.89 18.68 7.55
C LYS A 250 -3.65 19.58 7.71
N ILE A 251 -2.75 19.30 8.65
CA ILE A 251 -1.57 20.12 8.93
C ILE A 251 -0.70 20.26 7.67
N ALA A 252 -0.63 21.46 7.10
CA ALA A 252 0.18 21.80 5.93
C ALA A 252 0.21 23.33 5.77
N ASP A 253 1.29 23.84 5.16
CA ASP A 253 1.41 25.26 4.74
C ASP A 253 0.95 25.45 3.28
N VAL A 254 0.39 24.40 2.68
CA VAL A 254 -0.16 24.36 1.32
C VAL A 254 -1.61 23.90 1.34
N GLU A 255 -2.34 24.18 0.26
CA GLU A 255 -3.73 23.72 0.12
C GLU A 255 -3.82 22.19 0.08
N VAL A 256 -4.79 21.64 0.85
CA VAL A 256 -5.07 20.21 0.92
C VAL A 256 -6.35 19.91 0.15
N GLY A 257 -6.27 19.10 -0.91
CA GLY A 257 -7.40 18.58 -1.66
C GLY A 257 -7.91 17.23 -1.12
N SER A 258 -8.87 16.63 -1.82
CA SER A 258 -9.34 15.28 -1.51
C SER A 258 -9.62 14.48 -2.79
N PHE A 259 -9.21 13.23 -2.81
CA PHE A 259 -9.75 12.26 -3.76
C PHE A 259 -11.18 11.92 -3.37
N LEU A 260 -12.05 11.83 -4.35
CA LEU A 260 -13.46 11.54 -4.13
C LEU A 260 -13.95 10.49 -5.13
N SER A 261 -14.41 9.38 -4.60
CA SER A 261 -15.21 8.38 -5.31
C SER A 261 -16.68 8.49 -4.86
N SER A 262 -17.53 7.61 -5.34
CA SER A 262 -18.89 7.50 -4.84
C SER A 262 -19.01 6.66 -3.55
N GLY A 263 -17.90 6.13 -3.03
CA GLY A 263 -17.82 5.27 -1.85
C GLY A 263 -17.95 6.03 -0.54
N VAL A 264 -18.45 5.36 0.50
CA VAL A 264 -18.67 5.96 1.83
C VAL A 264 -17.39 6.54 2.43
N ASP A 265 -16.24 5.90 2.24
CA ASP A 265 -14.97 6.24 2.87
C ASP A 265 -14.44 7.60 2.41
N SER A 266 -14.23 7.77 1.11
CA SER A 266 -13.78 9.03 0.52
C SER A 266 -14.82 10.14 0.68
N SER A 267 -16.11 9.80 0.65
CA SER A 267 -17.20 10.76 0.87
C SER A 267 -17.19 11.30 2.28
N LEU A 268 -16.97 10.45 3.28
CA LEU A 268 -16.87 10.85 4.69
C LEU A 268 -15.64 11.75 4.91
N VAL A 269 -14.48 11.36 4.40
CA VAL A 269 -13.26 12.18 4.51
C VAL A 269 -13.47 13.55 3.86
N ALA A 270 -14.00 13.62 2.64
CA ALA A 270 -14.22 14.88 1.95
C ALA A 270 -15.27 15.76 2.66
N SER A 271 -16.32 15.18 3.23
CA SER A 271 -17.37 15.92 3.95
C SER A 271 -16.87 16.57 5.24
N ILE A 272 -15.94 15.91 5.96
CA ILE A 272 -15.32 16.42 7.19
C ILE A 272 -14.22 17.43 6.86
N LEU A 273 -13.35 17.11 5.91
CA LEU A 273 -12.23 17.97 5.49
C LEU A 273 -12.73 19.30 4.91
N LYS A 274 -13.81 19.25 4.14
CA LYS A 274 -14.37 20.38 3.35
C LYS A 274 -13.27 21.08 2.52
N PRO A 275 -12.59 20.34 1.64
CA PRO A 275 -11.50 20.89 0.84
C PRO A 275 -12.02 21.89 -0.17
N ALA A 276 -11.18 22.84 -0.61
CA ALA A 276 -11.54 23.75 -1.70
C ALA A 276 -11.78 23.01 -3.02
N LYS A 277 -11.09 21.88 -3.22
CA LYS A 277 -11.20 21.03 -4.43
C LYS A 277 -11.21 19.55 -4.11
N THR A 278 -12.04 18.81 -4.81
CA THR A 278 -12.03 17.34 -4.86
C THR A 278 -11.70 16.87 -6.27
N TYR A 279 -11.17 15.67 -6.40
CA TYR A 279 -10.73 15.10 -7.67
C TYR A 279 -11.31 13.70 -7.86
N SER A 280 -11.76 13.41 -9.07
CA SER A 280 -12.34 12.13 -9.44
C SER A 280 -11.89 11.72 -10.84
N VAL A 281 -11.75 10.40 -11.07
CA VAL A 281 -11.59 9.84 -12.40
C VAL A 281 -12.63 8.76 -12.63
N GLY A 282 -13.02 8.57 -13.89
CA GLY A 282 -13.93 7.52 -14.29
C GLY A 282 -13.59 7.00 -15.67
N PHE A 283 -14.28 5.95 -16.07
CA PHE A 283 -14.22 5.42 -17.43
C PHE A 283 -15.56 5.70 -18.13
N GLY A 284 -15.55 5.88 -19.44
CA GLY A 284 -16.76 6.12 -20.25
C GLY A 284 -17.66 4.88 -20.36
N THR A 285 -17.95 4.23 -19.24
CA THR A 285 -18.82 3.04 -19.14
C THR A 285 -20.17 3.40 -18.53
N SER A 286 -21.09 2.44 -18.49
CA SER A 286 -22.44 2.59 -17.92
C SER A 286 -22.44 3.02 -16.44
N TYR A 287 -21.37 2.73 -15.71
CA TYR A 287 -21.13 3.19 -14.35
C TYR A 287 -19.91 4.11 -14.34
N ASN A 288 -20.16 5.39 -14.08
CA ASN A 288 -19.11 6.41 -14.03
C ASN A 288 -19.04 7.05 -12.63
N GLU A 289 -18.03 6.68 -11.83
CA GLU A 289 -17.82 7.19 -10.47
C GLU A 289 -17.72 8.73 -10.44
N SER A 290 -17.22 9.37 -11.50
CA SER A 290 -17.07 10.82 -11.54
C SER A 290 -18.43 11.54 -11.57
N THR A 291 -19.45 10.95 -12.19
CA THR A 291 -20.81 11.51 -12.20
C THR A 291 -21.42 11.48 -10.79
N GLU A 292 -21.24 10.36 -10.10
CA GLU A 292 -21.74 10.17 -8.74
C GLU A 292 -21.00 11.07 -7.73
N ALA A 293 -19.67 11.20 -7.88
CA ALA A 293 -18.85 12.10 -7.07
C ALA A 293 -19.29 13.56 -7.26
N LYS A 294 -19.59 13.96 -8.50
CA LYS A 294 -20.12 15.30 -8.78
C LYS A 294 -21.46 15.54 -8.09
N ALA A 295 -22.40 14.59 -8.19
CA ALA A 295 -23.71 14.73 -7.54
C ALA A 295 -23.56 14.91 -6.01
N LEU A 296 -22.65 14.20 -5.37
CA LEU A 296 -22.35 14.38 -3.95
C LEU A 296 -21.78 15.76 -3.66
N THR A 297 -20.81 16.23 -4.47
CA THR A 297 -20.20 17.55 -4.24
C THR A 297 -21.19 18.68 -4.44
N ASP A 298 -22.15 18.56 -5.35
CA ASP A 298 -23.23 19.54 -5.51
C ASP A 298 -24.10 19.63 -4.23
N ILE A 299 -24.37 18.49 -3.56
CA ILE A 299 -25.10 18.45 -2.28
C ILE A 299 -24.26 19.06 -1.14
N LEU A 300 -22.95 18.73 -1.09
CA LEU A 300 -22.05 19.17 -0.01
C LEU A 300 -21.53 20.61 -0.22
N GLY A 301 -21.83 21.26 -1.35
CA GLY A 301 -21.31 22.59 -1.69
C GLY A 301 -19.81 22.60 -1.98
N LEU A 302 -19.25 21.48 -2.45
CA LEU A 302 -17.83 21.33 -2.78
C LEU A 302 -17.59 21.46 -4.29
N ARG A 303 -16.36 21.77 -4.68
CA ARG A 303 -15.93 21.79 -6.10
C ARG A 303 -15.30 20.46 -6.46
N ASN A 304 -15.72 19.84 -7.57
CA ASN A 304 -15.13 18.62 -8.10
C ASN A 304 -14.53 18.84 -9.48
N THR A 305 -13.28 18.40 -9.66
CA THR A 305 -12.61 18.30 -10.95
C THR A 305 -12.53 16.82 -11.33
N SER A 306 -13.05 16.47 -12.50
CA SER A 306 -13.08 15.07 -12.95
C SER A 306 -12.45 14.88 -14.32
N ARG A 307 -11.95 13.66 -14.59
CA ARG A 307 -11.40 13.23 -15.89
C ARG A 307 -11.99 11.87 -16.25
N THR A 308 -12.35 11.72 -17.53
CA THR A 308 -12.71 10.40 -18.10
C THR A 308 -11.47 9.82 -18.78
N LEU A 309 -11.16 8.58 -18.44
CA LEU A 309 -10.01 7.83 -18.98
C LEU A 309 -10.45 6.92 -20.11
N THR A 310 -9.58 6.76 -21.09
CA THR A 310 -9.74 5.84 -22.21
C THR A 310 -8.86 4.60 -22.04
N GLY A 311 -9.17 3.52 -22.76
CA GLY A 311 -8.32 2.35 -22.80
C GLY A 311 -6.98 2.65 -23.48
N GLU A 312 -6.98 3.55 -24.49
CA GLU A 312 -5.77 4.01 -25.18
C GLU A 312 -4.77 4.62 -24.21
N GLU A 313 -5.21 5.58 -23.40
CA GLU A 313 -4.36 6.19 -22.38
C GLU A 313 -3.84 5.14 -21.39
N ALA A 314 -4.72 4.24 -20.93
CA ALA A 314 -4.35 3.19 -20.00
C ALA A 314 -3.19 2.32 -20.52
N PHE A 315 -3.28 1.82 -21.76
CA PHE A 315 -2.26 0.96 -22.34
C PHE A 315 -1.01 1.74 -22.75
N GLN A 316 -1.15 2.98 -23.25
CA GLN A 316 -0.03 3.83 -23.64
C GLN A 316 0.89 4.18 -22.46
N TYR A 317 0.31 4.51 -21.29
CA TYR A 317 1.05 4.88 -20.08
C TYR A 317 1.43 3.67 -19.22
N PHE A 318 0.95 2.46 -19.52
CA PHE A 318 1.15 1.29 -18.66
C PHE A 318 2.63 0.94 -18.40
N PRO A 319 3.55 1.01 -19.38
CA PRO A 319 4.97 0.82 -19.11
C PRO A 319 5.54 1.87 -18.14
N GLN A 320 5.10 3.14 -18.23
CA GLN A 320 5.51 4.20 -17.31
C GLN A 320 4.97 3.97 -15.89
N ILE A 321 3.73 3.48 -15.77
CA ILE A 321 3.13 3.08 -14.50
C ILE A 321 3.97 1.97 -13.84
N GLN A 322 4.36 0.95 -14.61
CA GLN A 322 5.22 -0.13 -14.11
C GLN A 322 6.62 0.37 -13.70
N TYR A 323 7.17 1.35 -14.42
CA TYR A 323 8.42 2.01 -14.01
C TYR A 323 8.30 2.69 -12.63
N TYR A 324 7.22 3.41 -12.36
CA TYR A 324 7.05 4.09 -11.07
C TYR A 324 6.76 3.12 -9.91
N LEU A 325 6.17 1.96 -10.19
CA LEU A 325 5.90 0.93 -9.17
C LEU A 325 7.16 0.24 -8.64
N ASP A 326 8.28 0.21 -9.39
CA ASP A 326 9.51 -0.54 -9.11
C ASP A 326 9.37 -2.06 -9.21
N GLU A 327 8.25 -2.60 -8.76
CA GLU A 327 7.92 -4.02 -8.75
C GLU A 327 6.58 -4.25 -9.46
N PRO A 328 6.32 -5.44 -10.04
CA PRO A 328 5.06 -5.68 -10.70
C PRO A 328 3.90 -5.69 -9.70
N ASP A 329 2.94 -4.81 -9.90
CA ASP A 329 1.66 -4.80 -9.19
C ASP A 329 0.54 -4.80 -10.23
N SER A 330 -0.23 -5.89 -10.27
CA SER A 330 -1.31 -6.06 -11.22
C SER A 330 -2.68 -5.66 -10.68
N ASN A 331 -2.74 -4.91 -9.59
CA ASN A 331 -3.98 -4.29 -9.16
C ASN A 331 -4.44 -3.28 -10.23
N PRO A 332 -5.59 -3.48 -10.87
CA PRO A 332 -6.01 -2.62 -11.97
C PRO A 332 -6.15 -1.14 -11.58
N SER A 333 -6.40 -0.87 -10.31
CA SER A 333 -6.58 0.51 -9.82
C SER A 333 -5.31 1.37 -9.85
N VAL A 334 -4.13 0.79 -10.13
CA VAL A 334 -2.90 1.56 -10.36
C VAL A 334 -3.08 2.55 -11.51
N VAL A 335 -3.80 2.14 -12.57
CA VAL A 335 -4.03 2.98 -13.76
C VAL A 335 -4.84 4.24 -13.42
N PRO A 336 -6.09 4.14 -12.95
CA PRO A 336 -6.85 5.33 -12.63
C PRO A 336 -6.22 6.17 -11.51
N LEU A 337 -5.52 5.55 -10.55
CA LEU A 337 -4.85 6.29 -9.48
C LEU A 337 -3.67 7.13 -10.00
N PHE A 338 -2.92 6.64 -11.00
CA PHE A 338 -1.88 7.41 -11.67
C PHE A 338 -2.46 8.70 -12.29
N PHE A 339 -3.53 8.58 -13.07
CA PHE A 339 -4.15 9.73 -13.73
C PHE A 339 -4.94 10.65 -12.78
N LEU A 340 -5.52 10.09 -11.71
CA LEU A 340 -6.14 10.87 -10.64
C LEU A 340 -5.11 11.75 -9.92
N SER A 341 -3.94 11.18 -9.67
CA SER A 341 -2.82 11.89 -9.07
C SER A 341 -2.26 12.97 -9.98
N GLU A 342 -2.12 12.70 -11.28
CA GLU A 342 -1.76 13.69 -12.29
C GLU A 342 -2.76 14.87 -12.31
N LEU A 343 -4.05 14.57 -12.27
CA LEU A 343 -5.10 15.58 -12.27
C LEU A 343 -5.00 16.49 -11.04
N ALA A 344 -4.85 15.91 -9.85
CA ALA A 344 -4.79 16.68 -8.60
C ALA A 344 -3.49 17.48 -8.45
N ALA A 345 -2.36 16.92 -8.91
CA ALA A 345 -1.05 17.58 -8.83
C ALA A 345 -0.95 18.90 -9.62
N ARG A 346 -1.89 19.17 -10.54
CA ARG A 346 -1.99 20.44 -11.27
C ARG A 346 -2.40 21.60 -10.36
N ASP A 347 -3.10 21.31 -9.27
CA ASP A 347 -3.69 22.31 -8.40
C ASP A 347 -3.11 22.28 -6.98
N VAL A 348 -2.86 21.07 -6.42
CA VAL A 348 -2.47 20.88 -5.01
C VAL A 348 -1.25 19.99 -4.87
N LYS A 349 -0.57 20.11 -3.73
CA LYS A 349 0.57 19.24 -3.38
C LYS A 349 0.18 18.11 -2.41
N VAL A 350 -0.97 18.22 -1.77
CA VAL A 350 -1.46 17.26 -0.76
C VAL A 350 -2.91 16.91 -1.07
N VAL A 351 -3.24 15.63 -0.97
CA VAL A 351 -4.62 15.13 -1.03
C VAL A 351 -4.89 14.13 0.08
N MET A 352 -6.13 14.08 0.55
CA MET A 352 -6.61 13.02 1.42
C MET A 352 -7.41 11.99 0.63
N SER A 353 -7.37 10.73 1.09
CA SER A 353 -8.13 9.63 0.50
C SER A 353 -8.82 8.79 1.57
N GLY A 354 -9.63 7.83 1.13
CA GLY A 354 -10.45 6.98 2.01
C GLY A 354 -9.89 5.58 2.26
N GLU A 355 -8.62 5.31 1.96
CA GLU A 355 -8.01 4.00 2.19
C GLU A 355 -7.96 3.64 3.68
N GLY A 356 -8.04 2.34 3.98
CA GLY A 356 -7.94 1.76 5.32
C GLY A 356 -9.27 1.43 5.99
N ALA A 357 -10.37 2.08 5.64
CA ALA A 357 -11.67 1.82 6.27
C ALA A 357 -12.21 0.41 6.04
N ASP A 358 -11.92 -0.19 4.89
CA ASP A 358 -12.38 -1.55 4.58
C ASP A 358 -11.68 -2.59 5.47
N GLU A 359 -10.39 -2.40 5.71
CA GLU A 359 -9.58 -3.28 6.54
C GLU A 359 -9.90 -3.09 8.03
N LEU A 360 -10.04 -1.84 8.49
CA LEU A 360 -10.32 -1.55 9.90
C LEU A 360 -11.75 -1.95 10.32
N PHE A 361 -12.74 -1.70 9.47
CA PHE A 361 -14.16 -1.87 9.80
C PHE A 361 -14.85 -2.99 9.02
N ALA A 362 -14.08 -3.91 8.46
CA ALA A 362 -14.54 -5.09 7.73
C ALA A 362 -15.45 -4.75 6.54
N GLY A 363 -14.94 -3.94 5.60
CA GLY A 363 -15.67 -3.51 4.42
C GLY A 363 -15.78 -4.54 3.31
N TYR A 364 -14.87 -5.50 3.24
CA TYR A 364 -14.86 -6.53 2.20
C TYR A 364 -15.86 -7.65 2.50
N ILE A 365 -16.54 -8.11 1.45
CA ILE A 365 -17.51 -9.22 1.55
C ILE A 365 -16.84 -10.50 2.06
N ASP A 366 -15.57 -10.69 1.73
CA ASP A 366 -14.81 -11.89 2.09
C ASP A 366 -14.57 -12.04 3.60
N TYR A 367 -14.65 -10.98 4.40
CA TYR A 367 -14.57 -11.07 5.86
C TYR A 367 -15.75 -11.80 6.52
N GLY A 368 -16.72 -12.25 5.75
CA GLY A 368 -17.80 -13.10 6.27
C GLY A 368 -19.18 -12.50 6.21
N TRP A 369 -19.33 -11.40 5.44
CA TRP A 369 -20.69 -10.94 5.12
C TRP A 369 -21.42 -12.00 4.32
N HIS A 370 -22.55 -12.46 4.85
CA HIS A 370 -23.24 -13.63 4.34
C HIS A 370 -24.12 -13.30 3.13
N SER A 371 -24.26 -14.29 2.24
CA SER A 371 -25.15 -14.25 1.10
C SER A 371 -26.57 -13.77 1.50
N ASN A 372 -27.26 -13.12 0.57
CA ASN A 372 -28.68 -12.72 0.71
C ASN A 372 -29.64 -13.88 1.01
N SER A 373 -29.18 -15.13 0.99
CA SER A 373 -29.96 -16.32 1.33
C SER A 373 -30.03 -16.54 2.84
N MET A 374 -31.14 -16.21 3.46
CA MET A 374 -31.40 -16.45 4.88
C MET A 374 -31.18 -17.94 5.26
N THR A 375 -31.46 -18.87 4.37
CA THR A 375 -31.25 -20.30 4.59
C THR A 375 -29.77 -20.65 4.71
N VAL A 376 -28.92 -20.11 3.83
CA VAL A 376 -27.47 -20.33 3.87
C VAL A 376 -26.86 -19.70 5.13
N ARG A 377 -27.34 -18.52 5.56
CA ARG A 377 -26.92 -17.88 6.82
C ARG A 377 -27.24 -18.73 8.03
N LYS A 378 -28.50 -19.13 8.21
CA LYS A 378 -28.94 -19.98 9.34
C LYS A 378 -28.16 -21.29 9.40
N LEU A 379 -27.95 -21.92 8.24
CA LEU A 379 -27.16 -23.15 8.15
C LEU A 379 -25.69 -22.89 8.54
N GLY A 380 -25.10 -21.82 8.04
CA GLY A 380 -23.72 -21.42 8.39
C GLY A 380 -23.55 -21.18 9.90
N GLU A 381 -24.48 -20.47 10.53
CA GLU A 381 -24.48 -20.25 11.98
C GLU A 381 -24.63 -21.57 12.78
N ALA A 382 -25.47 -22.46 12.33
CA ALA A 382 -25.61 -23.79 12.95
C ALA A 382 -24.31 -24.61 12.81
N LEU A 383 -23.66 -24.54 11.65
CA LEU A 383 -22.39 -25.23 11.40
C LEU A 383 -21.23 -24.70 12.27
N LYS A 384 -21.18 -23.40 12.52
CA LYS A 384 -20.17 -22.78 13.41
C LYS A 384 -20.25 -23.32 14.85
N LYS A 385 -21.43 -23.76 15.31
CA LYS A 385 -21.63 -24.35 16.64
C LYS A 385 -21.10 -25.79 16.77
N LEU A 386 -20.73 -26.44 15.67
CA LEU A 386 -20.15 -27.77 15.70
C LEU A 386 -18.73 -27.74 16.28
N SER A 387 -18.31 -28.83 16.94
CA SER A 387 -16.92 -28.98 17.40
C SER A 387 -15.94 -28.90 16.23
N GLN A 388 -14.72 -28.46 16.47
CA GLN A 388 -13.68 -28.31 15.46
C GLN A 388 -13.44 -29.59 14.65
N SER A 389 -13.43 -30.76 15.32
CA SER A 389 -13.28 -32.07 14.66
C SER A 389 -14.43 -32.36 13.67
N LYS A 390 -15.69 -32.03 14.04
CA LYS A 390 -16.86 -32.21 13.16
C LYS A 390 -16.81 -31.25 11.99
N ARG A 391 -16.45 -29.99 12.23
CA ARG A 391 -16.26 -28.97 11.17
C ARG A 391 -15.20 -29.40 10.16
N HIS A 392 -14.05 -29.88 10.64
CA HIS A 392 -12.97 -30.38 9.77
C HIS A 392 -13.40 -31.57 8.88
N LYS A 393 -14.12 -32.55 9.44
CA LYS A 393 -14.67 -33.68 8.65
C LYS A 393 -15.66 -33.19 7.59
N LEU A 394 -16.55 -32.26 7.95
CA LEU A 394 -17.54 -31.71 7.04
C LEU A 394 -16.89 -30.88 5.94
N SER A 395 -15.87 -30.09 6.26
CA SER A 395 -15.08 -29.33 5.28
C SER A 395 -14.46 -30.26 4.22
N LYS A 396 -13.80 -31.35 4.64
CA LYS A 396 -13.26 -32.35 3.70
C LYS A 396 -14.33 -32.94 2.77
N HIS A 397 -15.54 -33.14 3.28
CA HIS A 397 -16.66 -33.64 2.48
C HIS A 397 -17.18 -32.59 1.50
N LEU A 398 -17.41 -31.35 1.98
CA LEU A 398 -17.87 -30.25 1.15
C LEU A 398 -16.90 -29.90 0.00
N LYS A 399 -15.60 -30.00 0.24
CA LYS A 399 -14.58 -29.77 -0.81
C LYS A 399 -14.72 -30.74 -1.97
N LYS A 400 -15.13 -31.99 -1.73
CA LYS A 400 -15.30 -33.03 -2.75
C LYS A 400 -16.58 -32.90 -3.56
N LEU A 401 -17.58 -32.14 -3.08
CA LEU A 401 -18.83 -31.96 -3.80
C LEU A 401 -18.66 -31.06 -5.02
N PRO A 402 -19.46 -31.24 -6.11
CA PRO A 402 -19.51 -30.28 -7.20
C PRO A 402 -19.82 -28.86 -6.70
N ASN A 403 -19.47 -27.84 -7.51
CA ASN A 403 -19.84 -26.46 -7.18
C ASN A 403 -21.37 -26.29 -7.24
N PHE A 404 -21.92 -25.70 -6.17
CA PHE A 404 -23.35 -25.35 -6.08
C PHE A 404 -23.47 -23.96 -5.40
N PRO A 405 -24.60 -23.24 -5.63
CA PRO A 405 -24.84 -21.94 -4.99
C PRO A 405 -24.75 -22.05 -3.46
N GLY A 406 -23.90 -21.25 -2.81
CA GLY A 406 -23.69 -21.26 -1.37
C GLY A 406 -22.61 -22.22 -0.85
N LYS A 407 -22.00 -23.08 -1.68
CA LYS A 407 -20.91 -23.98 -1.25
C LYS A 407 -19.78 -23.23 -0.54
N LEU A 408 -19.34 -22.11 -1.11
CA LEU A 408 -18.27 -21.30 -0.54
C LEU A 408 -18.63 -20.76 0.86
N HIS A 409 -19.87 -20.32 1.05
CA HIS A 409 -20.34 -19.84 2.37
C HIS A 409 -20.38 -20.96 3.40
N LEU A 410 -20.77 -22.18 3.01
CA LEU A 410 -20.75 -23.34 3.90
C LEU A 410 -19.32 -23.75 4.24
N LEU A 411 -18.40 -23.69 3.28
CA LEU A 411 -16.97 -23.93 3.52
C LEU A 411 -16.41 -22.92 4.50
N LYS A 412 -16.63 -21.62 4.31
CA LYS A 412 -16.22 -20.54 5.24
C LYS A 412 -16.82 -20.75 6.66
N ALA A 413 -17.99 -21.34 6.79
CA ALA A 413 -18.60 -21.63 8.09
C ALA A 413 -17.95 -22.80 8.86
N VAL A 414 -17.29 -23.73 8.16
CA VAL A 414 -16.72 -24.95 8.75
C VAL A 414 -15.20 -24.98 8.77
N GLN A 415 -14.53 -24.03 8.12
CA GLN A 415 -13.07 -23.91 8.09
C GLN A 415 -12.62 -22.69 8.91
N PRO A 416 -11.45 -22.74 9.58
CA PRO A 416 -10.82 -21.56 10.11
C PRO A 416 -10.28 -20.67 8.98
N ALA A 417 -10.13 -19.36 9.24
CA ALA A 417 -9.73 -18.38 8.22
C ALA A 417 -8.43 -18.77 7.50
N GLU A 418 -7.45 -19.28 8.23
CA GLU A 418 -6.15 -19.70 7.72
C GLU A 418 -6.19 -20.84 6.67
N GLU A 419 -7.34 -21.53 6.51
CA GLU A 419 -7.52 -22.57 5.49
C GLU A 419 -8.10 -22.08 4.16
N TYR A 420 -8.69 -20.87 4.13
CA TYR A 420 -9.37 -20.38 2.92
C TYR A 420 -9.07 -18.92 2.57
N PHE A 421 -8.60 -18.11 3.52
CA PHE A 421 -8.36 -16.69 3.29
C PHE A 421 -6.86 -16.39 3.28
N ILE A 422 -6.39 -15.90 2.16
CA ILE A 422 -4.97 -15.55 1.93
C ILE A 422 -4.77 -14.03 1.72
N GLY A 423 -5.81 -13.23 1.97
CA GLY A 423 -5.90 -11.80 1.66
C GLY A 423 -6.94 -11.51 0.58
N GLN A 424 -7.07 -10.26 0.18
CA GLN A 424 -8.10 -9.81 -0.77
C GLN A 424 -7.82 -10.20 -2.22
N ALA A 425 -6.62 -10.63 -2.55
CA ALA A 425 -6.26 -11.05 -3.90
C ALA A 425 -6.04 -12.56 -3.99
N LEU A 426 -6.75 -13.19 -4.91
CA LEU A 426 -6.51 -14.55 -5.38
C LEU A 426 -6.75 -14.55 -6.89
N VAL A 427 -5.65 -14.55 -7.67
CA VAL A 427 -5.72 -14.51 -9.14
C VAL A 427 -5.53 -15.89 -9.73
N PHE A 428 -4.38 -16.50 -9.51
CA PHE A 428 -4.11 -17.91 -9.83
C PHE A 428 -4.17 -18.73 -8.54
N THR A 429 -4.77 -19.94 -8.61
CA THR A 429 -4.50 -20.91 -7.54
C THR A 429 -3.02 -21.31 -7.58
N GLU A 430 -2.50 -21.87 -6.49
CA GLU A 430 -1.09 -22.30 -6.44
C GLU A 430 -0.79 -23.39 -7.48
N GLU A 431 -1.77 -24.28 -7.76
CA GLU A 431 -1.67 -25.31 -8.79
C GLU A 431 -1.61 -24.71 -10.19
N GLU A 432 -2.48 -23.74 -10.49
CA GLU A 432 -2.49 -23.04 -11.78
C GLU A 432 -1.18 -22.24 -12.00
N ALA A 433 -0.71 -21.52 -10.97
CA ALA A 433 0.55 -20.79 -11.02
C ALA A 433 1.72 -21.76 -11.27
N THR A 434 1.75 -22.91 -10.57
CA THR A 434 2.79 -23.93 -10.74
C THR A 434 2.76 -24.55 -12.15
N ALA A 435 1.57 -24.73 -12.73
CA ALA A 435 1.41 -25.30 -14.07
C ALA A 435 1.93 -24.39 -15.17
N ILE A 436 1.74 -23.06 -15.04
CA ILE A 436 2.07 -22.09 -16.10
C ILE A 436 3.52 -21.63 -16.07
N VAL A 437 4.20 -21.62 -14.88
CA VAL A 437 5.60 -21.18 -14.77
C VAL A 437 6.57 -22.28 -15.15
N LYS A 438 7.75 -21.88 -15.66
CA LYS A 438 8.88 -22.81 -15.92
C LYS A 438 9.41 -23.45 -14.63
N PRO A 439 10.05 -24.62 -14.69
CA PRO A 439 10.50 -25.37 -13.52
C PRO A 439 11.36 -24.57 -12.53
N GLU A 440 12.24 -23.69 -13.02
CA GLU A 440 13.13 -22.87 -12.21
C GLU A 440 12.40 -21.82 -11.34
N TYR A 441 11.16 -21.45 -11.69
CA TYR A 441 10.31 -20.51 -10.94
C TYR A 441 9.34 -21.20 -9.97
N ARG A 442 9.38 -22.54 -9.88
CA ARG A 442 8.50 -23.31 -8.98
C ARG A 442 9.00 -23.34 -7.53
N LYS A 443 10.31 -23.10 -7.33
CA LYS A 443 10.91 -23.00 -6.00
C LYS A 443 10.53 -21.64 -5.41
N SER A 444 9.58 -21.65 -4.47
CA SER A 444 9.13 -20.47 -3.74
C SER A 444 8.40 -20.94 -2.50
N PRO A 445 8.26 -20.12 -1.46
CA PRO A 445 7.36 -20.42 -0.36
C PRO A 445 5.95 -20.75 -0.88
N SER A 446 5.28 -21.71 -0.25
CA SER A 446 3.87 -21.97 -0.58
C SER A 446 3.00 -20.77 -0.17
N VAL A 447 1.86 -20.62 -0.82
CA VAL A 447 0.87 -19.60 -0.43
C VAL A 447 0.53 -19.71 1.06
N LYS A 448 0.41 -20.94 1.54
CA LYS A 448 0.16 -21.21 2.96
C LYS A 448 1.30 -20.71 3.86
N ASP A 449 2.56 -20.97 3.50
CA ASP A 449 3.72 -20.55 4.32
C ASP A 449 3.80 -19.02 4.40
N ILE A 450 3.47 -18.31 3.32
CA ILE A 450 3.47 -16.84 3.27
C ILE A 450 2.50 -16.22 4.28
N VAL A 451 1.32 -16.83 4.48
CA VAL A 451 0.29 -16.28 5.38
C VAL A 451 0.35 -16.82 6.80
N MET A 452 0.92 -18.02 7.00
CA MET A 452 0.86 -18.70 8.29
C MET A 452 1.71 -18.06 9.38
N ASP A 453 2.80 -17.37 9.05
CA ASP A 453 3.59 -16.63 10.04
C ASP A 453 2.77 -15.50 10.69
N LYS A 454 1.88 -14.85 9.93
CA LYS A 454 0.96 -13.83 10.42
C LYS A 454 -0.19 -14.45 11.23
N TYR A 455 -0.85 -15.48 10.72
CA TYR A 455 -1.88 -16.20 11.46
C TYR A 455 -1.39 -16.79 12.77
N ALA A 456 -0.11 -17.20 12.84
CA ALA A 456 0.48 -17.74 14.06
C ALA A 456 0.49 -16.75 15.23
N LYS A 457 0.56 -15.44 14.96
CA LYS A 457 0.53 -14.38 15.99
C LYS A 457 -0.87 -14.15 16.58
N VAL A 458 -1.93 -14.48 15.83
CA VAL A 458 -3.32 -14.12 16.15
C VAL A 458 -4.26 -15.31 16.30
N LYS A 459 -3.73 -16.49 16.68
CA LYS A 459 -4.49 -17.75 16.78
C LYS A 459 -5.75 -17.65 17.64
N ASN A 460 -5.73 -16.83 18.67
CA ASN A 460 -6.81 -16.72 19.66
C ASN A 460 -7.89 -15.70 19.30
N LEU A 461 -7.72 -14.98 18.18
CA LEU A 461 -8.71 -13.98 17.75
C LEU A 461 -9.89 -14.62 17.01
N SER A 462 -10.97 -13.86 16.86
CA SER A 462 -12.09 -14.24 16.00
C SER A 462 -11.65 -14.35 14.54
N GLU A 463 -12.35 -15.15 13.73
CA GLU A 463 -11.97 -15.37 12.32
C GLU A 463 -11.89 -14.06 11.52
N ILE A 464 -12.77 -13.09 11.81
CA ILE A 464 -12.77 -11.77 11.16
C ILE A 464 -11.52 -10.99 11.56
N LYS A 465 -11.20 -10.93 12.84
CA LYS A 465 -10.01 -10.22 13.34
C LYS A 465 -8.71 -10.84 12.82
N LYS A 466 -8.65 -12.17 12.65
CA LYS A 466 -7.53 -12.85 11.99
C LYS A 466 -7.37 -12.41 10.53
N MET A 467 -8.47 -12.32 9.77
CA MET A 467 -8.44 -11.87 8.37
C MET A 467 -8.04 -10.39 8.26
N GLN A 468 -8.58 -9.52 9.13
CA GLN A 468 -8.17 -8.12 9.19
C GLN A 468 -6.68 -7.97 9.51
N TYR A 469 -6.17 -8.76 10.48
CA TYR A 469 -4.75 -8.77 10.82
C TYR A 469 -3.87 -9.18 9.61
N LEU A 470 -4.28 -10.22 8.88
CA LEU A 470 -3.56 -10.63 7.66
C LEU A 470 -3.53 -9.49 6.63
N ASP A 471 -4.68 -8.87 6.35
CA ASP A 471 -4.74 -7.80 5.35
C ASP A 471 -3.93 -6.56 5.77
N MET A 472 -3.93 -6.21 7.05
CA MET A 472 -3.14 -5.09 7.56
C MET A 472 -1.63 -5.30 7.44
N HIS A 473 -1.15 -6.57 7.49
CA HIS A 473 0.27 -6.92 7.40
C HIS A 473 0.72 -7.47 6.03
N GLN A 474 -0.19 -7.59 5.07
CA GLN A 474 0.15 -8.12 3.75
C GLN A 474 -0.49 -7.34 2.62
N TRP A 475 -1.82 -7.24 2.59
CA TRP A 475 -2.57 -6.54 1.55
C TRP A 475 -2.32 -5.04 1.57
N MET A 476 -2.41 -4.41 2.74
CA MET A 476 -2.20 -2.96 2.89
C MET A 476 -0.78 -2.53 2.50
N PRO A 477 0.30 -3.03 3.13
CA PRO A 477 1.66 -2.58 2.81
C PRO A 477 2.18 -3.14 1.48
N GLY A 478 1.62 -4.25 0.97
CA GLY A 478 2.08 -4.92 -0.25
C GLY A 478 1.43 -4.41 -1.53
N ASP A 479 0.19 -3.95 -1.47
CA ASP A 479 -0.61 -3.49 -2.61
C ASP A 479 -1.16 -2.07 -2.37
N ILE A 480 -2.12 -1.90 -1.44
CA ILE A 480 -2.93 -0.68 -1.34
C ILE A 480 -2.08 0.57 -1.06
N LEU A 481 -1.25 0.55 -0.03
CA LEU A 481 -0.42 1.70 0.35
C LEU A 481 0.75 1.88 -0.59
N LEU A 482 1.30 0.78 -1.11
CA LEU A 482 2.40 0.82 -2.05
C LEU A 482 2.00 1.55 -3.33
N LYS A 483 0.90 1.11 -3.97
CA LYS A 483 0.42 1.79 -5.18
C LYS A 483 -0.04 3.22 -4.90
N ALA A 484 -0.65 3.47 -3.73
CA ALA A 484 -1.11 4.80 -3.34
C ALA A 484 0.06 5.79 -3.28
N ASP A 485 1.16 5.43 -2.60
CA ASP A 485 2.37 6.25 -2.54
C ASP A 485 3.05 6.38 -3.90
N LYS A 486 3.27 5.26 -4.61
CA LYS A 486 4.00 5.26 -5.88
C LYS A 486 3.28 6.05 -6.97
N MET A 487 1.97 5.89 -7.11
CA MET A 487 1.19 6.59 -8.16
C MET A 487 1.03 8.07 -7.86
N SER A 488 0.84 8.45 -6.61
CA SER A 488 0.75 9.86 -6.23
C SER A 488 2.12 10.55 -6.36
N MET A 489 3.18 9.89 -5.89
CA MET A 489 4.53 10.45 -5.97
C MET A 489 5.11 10.49 -7.38
N ALA A 490 4.63 9.67 -8.31
CA ALA A 490 4.95 9.82 -9.74
C ALA A 490 4.66 11.23 -10.27
N HIS A 491 3.76 11.95 -9.61
CA HIS A 491 3.32 13.32 -9.93
C HIS A 491 3.67 14.35 -8.84
N SER A 492 4.59 14.02 -7.91
CA SER A 492 4.96 14.91 -6.80
C SER A 492 3.75 15.34 -5.95
N LEU A 493 2.82 14.42 -5.70
CA LEU A 493 1.61 14.64 -4.91
C LEU A 493 1.69 13.81 -3.63
N GLU A 494 1.52 14.44 -2.47
CA GLU A 494 1.42 13.73 -1.20
C GLU A 494 0.01 13.21 -0.98
N LEU A 495 -0.13 11.90 -0.83
CA LEU A 495 -1.39 11.28 -0.44
C LEU A 495 -1.36 10.95 1.06
N ARG A 496 -2.40 11.40 1.77
CA ARG A 496 -2.66 11.14 3.20
C ARG A 496 -3.88 10.25 3.37
N VAL A 497 -3.81 9.37 4.36
CA VAL A 497 -4.82 8.32 4.62
C VAL A 497 -5.40 8.42 6.03
N PRO A 498 -6.25 9.43 6.32
CA PRO A 498 -6.71 9.71 7.69
C PRO A 498 -7.49 8.55 8.31
N LEU A 499 -8.08 7.66 7.53
CA LEU A 499 -8.75 6.46 8.05
C LEU A 499 -7.76 5.35 8.45
N LEU A 500 -6.47 5.52 8.16
CA LEU A 500 -5.39 4.64 8.58
C LEU A 500 -4.41 5.40 9.48
N ASP A 501 -4.93 5.89 10.57
CA ASP A 501 -4.22 6.60 11.63
C ASP A 501 -4.09 5.73 12.88
N LYS A 502 -3.07 5.97 13.72
CA LYS A 502 -2.86 5.20 14.94
C LYS A 502 -4.11 5.19 15.85
N LYS A 503 -4.76 6.36 16.03
CA LYS A 503 -6.00 6.45 16.84
C LYS A 503 -7.20 5.80 16.17
N MET A 504 -7.28 5.86 14.83
CA MET A 504 -8.32 5.13 14.10
C MET A 504 -8.15 3.62 14.29
N MET A 505 -6.89 3.13 14.30
CA MET A 505 -6.61 1.72 14.58
C MET A 505 -6.99 1.35 16.00
N GLU A 506 -6.56 2.14 17.00
CA GLU A 506 -6.94 1.96 18.42
C GLU A 506 -8.48 1.94 18.61
N CYS A 507 -9.20 2.77 17.84
CA CYS A 507 -10.67 2.74 17.81
C CYS A 507 -11.20 1.43 17.21
N ALA A 508 -10.69 1.01 16.03
CA ALA A 508 -11.17 -0.19 15.33
C ALA A 508 -10.87 -1.49 16.09
N GLU A 509 -9.76 -1.55 16.83
CA GLU A 509 -9.36 -2.70 17.63
C GLU A 509 -10.41 -3.05 18.70
N VAL A 510 -10.98 -2.04 19.34
CA VAL A 510 -11.91 -2.22 20.45
C VAL A 510 -13.37 -2.37 20.02
N ILE A 511 -13.73 -2.05 18.78
CA ILE A 511 -15.12 -2.19 18.29
C ILE A 511 -15.52 -3.67 18.23
N PRO A 512 -16.65 -4.06 18.88
CA PRO A 512 -17.16 -5.42 18.84
C PRO A 512 -17.47 -5.89 17.42
N THR A 513 -17.06 -7.12 17.10
CA THR A 513 -17.30 -7.77 15.79
C THR A 513 -18.79 -7.76 15.39
N LYS A 514 -19.71 -7.82 16.37
CA LYS A 514 -21.17 -7.73 16.14
C LYS A 514 -21.63 -6.44 15.45
N TYR A 515 -20.82 -5.37 15.49
CA TYR A 515 -21.11 -4.07 14.87
C TYR A 515 -20.40 -3.82 13.55
N LEU A 516 -19.58 -4.77 13.07
CA LEU A 516 -18.91 -4.67 11.78
C LEU A 516 -19.86 -4.94 10.62
N PHE A 517 -20.90 -5.76 10.84
CA PHE A 517 -21.89 -6.15 9.83
C PHE A 517 -23.32 -6.03 10.37
N ASN A 518 -24.25 -5.79 9.45
CA ASN A 518 -25.67 -6.07 9.67
C ASN A 518 -26.24 -6.91 8.52
N GLU A 519 -27.55 -7.09 8.47
CA GLU A 519 -28.22 -7.88 7.41
C GLU A 519 -28.04 -7.32 6.00
N HIS A 520 -27.72 -6.03 5.88
CA HIS A 520 -27.71 -5.30 4.62
C HIS A 520 -26.34 -4.78 4.22
N ASN A 521 -25.45 -4.53 5.18
CA ASN A 521 -24.20 -3.79 4.93
C ASN A 521 -23.00 -4.33 5.71
N THR A 522 -21.83 -4.22 5.11
CA THR A 522 -20.50 -4.21 5.74
C THR A 522 -20.22 -2.86 6.38
N LYS A 523 -19.22 -2.75 7.24
CA LYS A 523 -18.83 -1.50 7.96
C LYS A 523 -20.01 -0.88 8.74
N TYR A 524 -20.83 -1.67 9.39
CA TYR A 524 -22.13 -1.21 9.90
C TYR A 524 -22.01 0.01 10.84
N ALA A 525 -21.24 -0.07 11.92
CA ALA A 525 -21.07 1.05 12.85
C ALA A 525 -20.42 2.27 12.18
N PHE A 526 -19.41 2.06 11.31
CA PHE A 526 -18.76 3.11 10.54
C PHE A 526 -19.75 3.85 9.62
N ARG A 527 -20.65 3.12 8.94
CA ARG A 527 -21.71 3.73 8.11
C ARG A 527 -22.72 4.51 8.94
N GLN A 528 -23.02 4.07 10.16
CA GLN A 528 -23.89 4.82 11.08
C GLN A 528 -23.23 6.16 11.49
N ALA A 529 -21.91 6.18 11.72
CA ALA A 529 -21.18 7.42 11.94
C ALA A 529 -21.19 8.31 10.67
N ALA A 530 -20.99 7.73 9.50
CA ALA A 530 -21.00 8.45 8.22
C ALA A 530 -22.37 9.12 7.92
N PHE A 531 -23.50 8.55 8.37
CA PHE A 531 -24.84 9.17 8.21
C PHE A 531 -24.98 10.57 8.82
N ARG A 532 -24.07 10.94 9.72
CA ARG A 532 -24.07 12.28 10.33
C ARG A 532 -23.47 13.36 9.42
N HIS A 533 -22.68 12.95 8.44
CA HIS A 533 -21.85 13.83 7.60
C HIS A 533 -22.22 13.83 6.13
N ILE A 534 -22.78 12.73 5.63
CA ILE A 534 -23.15 12.55 4.22
C ILE A 534 -24.58 12.01 4.10
N PRO A 535 -25.26 12.21 2.95
CA PRO A 535 -26.61 11.70 2.73
C PRO A 535 -26.65 10.18 2.94
N LYS A 536 -27.75 9.68 3.53
CA LYS A 536 -27.92 8.23 3.87
C LYS A 536 -27.73 7.31 2.66
N GLU A 537 -28.17 7.74 1.49
CA GLU A 537 -28.02 7.00 0.24
C GLU A 537 -26.54 6.78 -0.15
N TRP A 538 -25.65 7.76 0.08
CA TRP A 538 -24.21 7.58 -0.13
C TRP A 538 -23.57 6.70 0.93
N ALA A 539 -23.89 6.92 2.18
CA ALA A 539 -23.35 6.09 3.26
C ALA A 539 -23.84 4.63 3.21
N ALA A 540 -25.01 4.36 2.62
CA ALA A 540 -25.57 3.01 2.45
C ALA A 540 -25.07 2.29 1.18
N ARG A 541 -24.38 2.96 0.26
CA ARG A 541 -23.92 2.36 -1.02
C ARG A 541 -23.06 1.12 -0.79
N PRO A 542 -23.27 0.05 -1.59
CA PRO A 542 -22.41 -1.12 -1.52
C PRO A 542 -20.98 -0.79 -1.93
N LYS A 543 -20.01 -1.58 -1.43
CA LYS A 543 -18.62 -1.49 -1.89
C LYS A 543 -18.52 -1.98 -3.33
N LEU A 544 -18.06 -1.13 -4.25
CA LEU A 544 -17.87 -1.45 -5.67
C LEU A 544 -16.40 -1.61 -6.06
N GLY A 545 -15.46 -1.18 -5.21
CA GLY A 545 -14.05 -1.05 -5.57
C GLY A 545 -13.86 0.06 -6.62
N PHE A 546 -12.68 0.10 -7.25
CA PHE A 546 -12.42 1.00 -8.38
C PHE A 546 -12.66 0.22 -9.69
N PRO A 547 -13.78 0.42 -10.40
CA PRO A 547 -14.15 -0.40 -11.56
C PRO A 547 -13.30 -0.04 -12.78
N VAL A 548 -12.28 -0.86 -13.08
CA VAL A 548 -11.48 -0.74 -14.30
C VAL A 548 -12.02 -1.72 -15.35
N PRO A 549 -12.35 -1.28 -16.58
CA PRO A 549 -13.04 -2.12 -17.57
C PRO A 549 -12.11 -3.07 -18.33
N ILE A 550 -11.22 -3.79 -17.61
CA ILE A 550 -10.26 -4.74 -18.19
C ILE A 550 -10.97 -5.81 -19.01
N LYS A 551 -12.16 -6.25 -18.57
CA LYS A 551 -12.94 -7.25 -19.31
C LYS A 551 -13.28 -6.78 -20.72
N ASP A 552 -13.73 -5.54 -20.84
CA ASP A 552 -14.15 -4.96 -22.10
C ASP A 552 -12.92 -4.67 -22.98
N TRP A 553 -11.84 -4.16 -22.37
CA TRP A 553 -10.57 -3.93 -23.07
C TRP A 553 -10.02 -5.21 -23.67
N LEU A 554 -9.88 -6.29 -22.91
CA LEU A 554 -9.32 -7.56 -23.38
C LEU A 554 -10.23 -8.30 -24.39
N ARG A 555 -11.45 -7.82 -24.62
CA ARG A 555 -12.38 -8.30 -25.66
C ARG A 555 -12.49 -7.34 -26.84
N THR A 556 -11.77 -6.24 -26.83
CA THR A 556 -11.65 -5.31 -27.96
C THR A 556 -10.41 -5.66 -28.76
N GLU A 557 -10.53 -5.85 -30.09
CA GLU A 557 -9.46 -6.28 -30.98
C GLU A 557 -8.17 -5.49 -30.79
N LYS A 558 -8.27 -4.16 -30.72
CA LYS A 558 -7.12 -3.26 -30.55
C LYS A 558 -6.28 -3.62 -29.32
N PHE A 559 -6.90 -3.78 -28.15
CA PHE A 559 -6.20 -4.05 -26.90
C PHE A 559 -5.77 -5.51 -26.78
N TYR A 560 -6.56 -6.43 -27.35
CA TYR A 560 -6.15 -7.82 -27.49
C TYR A 560 -4.83 -7.92 -28.26
N GLN A 561 -4.68 -7.20 -29.40
CA GLN A 561 -3.46 -7.22 -30.19
C GLN A 561 -2.26 -6.63 -29.43
N ILE A 562 -2.45 -5.56 -28.65
CA ILE A 562 -1.39 -5.00 -27.79
C ILE A 562 -0.90 -6.05 -26.78
N VAL A 563 -1.83 -6.66 -26.03
CA VAL A 563 -1.49 -7.68 -25.04
C VAL A 563 -0.88 -8.91 -25.69
N ARG A 564 -1.39 -9.33 -26.85
CA ARG A 564 -0.84 -10.46 -27.60
C ARG A 564 0.59 -10.20 -28.05
N ALA A 565 0.89 -9.00 -28.54
CA ALA A 565 2.25 -8.62 -28.93
C ALA A 565 3.23 -8.71 -27.74
N GLU A 566 2.83 -8.17 -26.57
CA GLU A 566 3.65 -8.27 -25.36
C GLU A 566 3.89 -9.71 -24.90
N LEU A 567 2.84 -10.54 -24.87
CA LEU A 567 2.93 -11.94 -24.47
C LEU A 567 3.59 -12.84 -25.52
N SER A 568 3.84 -12.32 -26.72
CA SER A 568 4.54 -13.03 -27.80
C SER A 568 6.05 -12.71 -27.86
N LYS A 569 6.57 -11.82 -27.01
CA LYS A 569 8.00 -11.50 -26.95
C LYS A 569 8.82 -12.76 -26.61
N ASP A 570 10.01 -12.89 -27.19
CA ASP A 570 10.85 -14.09 -27.07
C ASP A 570 11.15 -14.46 -25.61
N PHE A 571 11.44 -13.48 -24.77
CA PHE A 571 11.79 -13.71 -23.36
C PHE A 571 10.61 -14.25 -22.52
N VAL A 572 9.36 -14.14 -22.97
CA VAL A 572 8.19 -14.68 -22.21
C VAL A 572 8.32 -16.18 -22.01
N GLY A 573 8.90 -16.88 -22.99
CA GLY A 573 9.18 -18.32 -22.92
C GLY A 573 10.20 -18.72 -21.85
N GLU A 574 10.97 -17.78 -21.29
CA GLU A 574 11.86 -18.04 -20.17
C GLU A 574 11.10 -18.22 -18.85
N PHE A 575 9.94 -17.57 -18.70
CA PHE A 575 9.13 -17.57 -17.47
C PHE A 575 7.98 -18.56 -17.51
N PHE A 576 7.31 -18.64 -18.65
CA PHE A 576 6.01 -19.30 -18.79
C PHE A 576 5.97 -20.32 -19.91
N ASP A 577 5.00 -21.21 -19.86
CA ASP A 577 4.55 -21.91 -21.06
C ASP A 577 3.82 -20.90 -21.96
N GLN A 578 4.57 -20.32 -22.88
CA GLN A 578 4.08 -19.25 -23.77
C GLN A 578 2.86 -19.67 -24.60
N LYS A 579 2.78 -20.95 -25.03
CA LYS A 579 1.62 -21.46 -25.76
C LYS A 579 0.37 -21.45 -24.90
N ALA A 580 0.49 -21.90 -23.64
CA ALA A 580 -0.61 -21.89 -22.69
C ALA A 580 -1.06 -20.45 -22.35
N VAL A 581 -0.12 -19.51 -22.22
CA VAL A 581 -0.41 -18.08 -21.99
C VAL A 581 -1.18 -17.48 -23.16
N LEU A 582 -0.75 -17.68 -24.40
CA LEU A 582 -1.40 -17.18 -25.60
C LEU A 582 -2.78 -17.83 -25.80
N GLN A 583 -2.90 -19.14 -25.55
CA GLN A 583 -4.19 -19.85 -25.60
C GLN A 583 -5.19 -19.29 -24.59
N LEU A 584 -4.73 -18.95 -23.36
CA LEU A 584 -5.57 -18.34 -22.33
C LEU A 584 -6.10 -16.96 -22.77
N LEU A 585 -5.26 -16.16 -23.44
CA LEU A 585 -5.65 -14.88 -24.01
C LEU A 585 -6.69 -15.05 -25.13
N ASP A 586 -6.45 -15.99 -26.05
CA ASP A 586 -7.33 -16.28 -27.19
C ASP A 586 -8.71 -16.77 -26.71
N ASP A 587 -8.75 -17.67 -25.73
CA ASP A 587 -10.00 -18.20 -25.16
C ASP A 587 -10.80 -17.11 -24.42
N ASN A 588 -10.10 -16.19 -23.74
CA ASN A 588 -10.74 -15.03 -23.11
C ASN A 588 -11.33 -14.06 -24.14
N PHE A 589 -10.57 -13.76 -25.19
CA PHE A 589 -11.00 -12.88 -26.28
C PHE A 589 -12.26 -13.44 -26.97
N GLN A 590 -12.27 -14.75 -27.27
CA GLN A 590 -13.41 -15.47 -27.85
C GLN A 590 -14.58 -15.66 -26.89
N GLY A 591 -14.45 -15.26 -25.62
CA GLY A 591 -15.50 -15.39 -24.61
C GLY A 591 -15.72 -16.79 -24.05
N LYS A 592 -14.84 -17.77 -24.35
CA LYS A 592 -14.90 -19.14 -23.84
C LYS A 592 -14.65 -19.21 -22.34
N VAL A 593 -13.77 -18.34 -21.81
CA VAL A 593 -13.42 -18.22 -20.40
C VAL A 593 -13.39 -16.76 -19.96
N ASP A 594 -13.54 -16.48 -18.68
CA ASP A 594 -13.24 -15.17 -18.10
C ASP A 594 -11.89 -15.26 -17.34
N ALA A 595 -10.82 -15.01 -18.06
CA ALA A 595 -9.45 -15.04 -17.54
C ALA A 595 -8.82 -13.65 -17.41
N ARG A 596 -9.64 -12.57 -17.45
CA ARG A 596 -9.18 -11.18 -17.50
C ARG A 596 -8.14 -10.83 -16.43
N ARG A 597 -8.32 -11.26 -15.16
CA ARG A 597 -7.35 -10.98 -14.10
C ARG A 597 -6.05 -11.72 -14.29
N LYS A 598 -6.10 -12.99 -14.71
CA LYS A 598 -4.92 -13.81 -14.99
C LYS A 598 -4.09 -13.20 -16.13
N ILE A 599 -4.74 -12.83 -17.22
CA ILE A 599 -4.09 -12.19 -18.37
C ILE A 599 -3.46 -10.86 -17.96
N TRP A 600 -4.20 -10.04 -17.21
CA TRP A 600 -3.71 -8.76 -16.72
C TRP A 600 -2.46 -8.93 -15.82
N THR A 601 -2.46 -9.94 -14.94
CA THR A 601 -1.32 -10.25 -14.08
C THR A 601 -0.10 -10.69 -14.89
N LEU A 602 -0.28 -11.54 -15.89
CA LEU A 602 0.80 -11.94 -16.80
C LEU A 602 1.34 -10.75 -17.60
N TYR A 603 0.44 -9.96 -18.20
CA TYR A 603 0.78 -8.74 -18.96
C TYR A 603 1.56 -7.74 -18.10
N THR A 604 1.14 -7.51 -16.86
CA THR A 604 1.82 -6.63 -15.92
C THR A 604 3.25 -7.07 -15.64
N PHE A 605 3.46 -8.36 -15.33
CA PHE A 605 4.80 -8.89 -15.09
C PHE A 605 5.71 -8.74 -16.32
N ILE A 606 5.21 -9.08 -17.50
CA ILE A 606 5.97 -8.99 -18.75
C ILE A 606 6.33 -7.53 -19.07
N THR A 607 5.38 -6.60 -18.95
CA THR A 607 5.66 -5.17 -19.15
C THR A 607 6.69 -4.65 -18.15
N TRP A 608 6.56 -5.00 -16.85
CA TRP A 608 7.52 -4.63 -15.83
C TRP A 608 8.92 -5.20 -16.12
N TYR A 609 9.00 -6.49 -16.49
CA TYR A 609 10.28 -7.13 -16.82
C TYR A 609 10.93 -6.48 -18.04
N ASP A 610 10.15 -6.17 -19.05
CA ASP A 610 10.64 -5.43 -20.22
C ASP A 610 11.27 -4.09 -19.81
N VAL A 611 10.56 -3.29 -19.00
CA VAL A 611 11.04 -1.99 -18.53
C VAL A 611 12.35 -2.12 -17.75
N TYR A 612 12.42 -3.04 -16.78
CA TYR A 612 13.55 -3.07 -15.85
C TYR A 612 14.73 -3.93 -16.34
N PHE A 613 14.47 -5.03 -17.02
CA PHE A 613 15.52 -5.99 -17.40
C PHE A 613 15.92 -5.89 -18.85
N ILE A 614 15.01 -5.65 -19.77
CA ILE A 614 15.30 -5.52 -21.19
C ILE A 614 15.72 -4.08 -21.54
N GLN A 615 14.93 -3.08 -21.14
CA GLN A 615 15.19 -1.65 -21.43
C GLN A 615 16.10 -0.98 -20.39
N GLY A 616 16.64 -1.74 -19.44
CA GLY A 616 17.66 -1.27 -18.50
C GLY A 616 17.17 -0.49 -17.28
N GLY A 617 15.85 -0.35 -17.06
CA GLY A 617 15.29 0.39 -15.95
C GLY A 617 15.21 1.91 -16.18
N ASN A 618 15.25 2.32 -17.45
CA ASN A 618 15.02 3.72 -17.84
C ASN A 618 13.52 4.03 -17.88
N LYS A 619 13.18 5.30 -17.59
CA LYS A 619 11.79 5.74 -17.69
C LYS A 619 11.31 5.64 -19.14
N PRO A 620 10.27 4.83 -19.44
CA PRO A 620 9.72 4.73 -20.78
C PRO A 620 9.19 6.09 -21.27
N GLN A 621 9.44 6.41 -22.52
CA GLN A 621 8.83 7.57 -23.18
C GLN A 621 7.42 7.21 -23.63
N VAL A 622 6.48 8.11 -23.42
CA VAL A 622 5.11 7.99 -23.94
C VAL A 622 5.11 8.57 -25.34
N ALA A 623 4.82 7.73 -26.33
CA ALA A 623 4.84 8.10 -27.75
C ALA A 623 3.62 8.99 -28.12
#